data_ad53d2bb3ee22d719a13096a6357d437
#
_entry.id   ad53d2bb3ee22d719a13096a6357d437
#
_cell.length_a   1.000
_cell.length_b   1.000
_cell.length_c   1.000
_cell.angle_alpha   90.00
_cell.angle_beta   90.00
_cell.angle_gamma   90.00
#
_symmetry.space_group_name_H-M   'P 1'
#
loop_
_entity.id
_entity.type
_entity.pdbx_description
1 polymer ?
#
loop_
_entity_poly.entity_id
_entity_poly.type
_entity_poly.pdbx_seq_one_letter_code
_entity_poly.pdbx_strand_id
1 'polypeptide(L)'
;HYFVTEACGNTLTYYSQLPAQHPDDDSLDDMVTHIFYIFGKTLGQLHDYGLSHGRPAMRDITYDPDTDKITLLDWENGRRWPELTPQGWDLLIFVHSYLREDNLPISYLYAMMNGYSSARTARDTVLHVKEILRKHECLFKFCRMLNPFHFVDTEAAVKAYDFMLALKTE
;
A
#
# COMPACT_ATOMS: atom_id res chain seq x y z
N HIS A 1 -33.63 -1.98 -4.26
CA HIS A 1 -32.99 -1.97 -2.95
C HIS A 1 -31.95 -0.88 -2.93
N TYR A 2 -32.02 0.01 -1.94
CA TYR A 2 -31.03 1.06 -1.70
C TYR A 2 -30.18 0.60 -0.52
N PHE A 3 -28.84 0.70 -0.65
CA PHE A 3 -27.92 0.53 0.45
C PHE A 3 -27.54 1.92 0.94
N VAL A 4 -27.72 2.19 2.22
CA VAL A 4 -27.23 3.38 2.89
C VAL A 4 -25.94 2.96 3.59
N THR A 5 -24.82 3.55 3.21
CA THR A 5 -23.54 3.38 3.89
C THR A 5 -23.20 4.68 4.61
N GLU A 6 -22.53 4.59 5.75
CA GLU A 6 -21.95 5.77 6.40
C GLU A 6 -20.86 6.36 5.48
N ALA A 7 -20.73 7.70 5.51
CA ALA A 7 -19.59 8.36 4.88
C ALA A 7 -18.33 7.96 5.66
N CYS A 8 -17.33 7.44 4.94
CA CYS A 8 -16.07 6.95 5.52
C CYS A 8 -14.86 7.81 5.14
N GLY A 9 -15.10 9.09 4.83
CA GLY A 9 -14.04 10.04 4.43
C GLY A 9 -13.61 9.92 2.97
N ASN A 10 -12.50 10.59 2.63
CA ASN A 10 -11.93 10.56 1.28
C ASN A 10 -10.90 9.44 1.11
N THR A 11 -10.59 9.09 -0.13
CA THR A 11 -9.63 8.00 -0.46
C THR A 11 -8.19 8.43 -0.23
N LEU A 12 -7.28 7.45 -0.08
CA LEU A 12 -5.83 7.74 -0.04
C LEU A 12 -5.35 8.42 -1.33
N THR A 13 -5.94 8.09 -2.48
CA THR A 13 -5.65 8.79 -3.75
C THR A 13 -5.95 10.29 -3.63
N TYR A 14 -7.08 10.66 -3.05
CA TYR A 14 -7.43 12.08 -2.83
C TYR A 14 -6.40 12.77 -1.92
N TYR A 15 -6.11 12.19 -0.75
CA TYR A 15 -5.19 12.81 0.22
C TYR A 15 -3.77 12.92 -0.34
N SER A 16 -3.27 11.92 -1.06
CA SER A 16 -1.92 11.92 -1.61
C SER A 16 -1.66 13.03 -2.63
N GLN A 17 -2.71 13.60 -3.23
CA GLN A 17 -2.60 14.68 -4.20
C GLN A 17 -2.71 16.08 -3.58
N LEU A 18 -3.18 16.21 -2.33
CA LEU A 18 -3.39 17.49 -1.67
C LEU A 18 -2.12 18.36 -1.58
N PRO A 19 -0.95 17.84 -1.17
CA PRO A 19 0.26 18.69 -1.09
C PRO A 19 0.68 19.29 -2.44
N ALA A 20 0.51 18.54 -3.53
CA ALA A 20 0.81 19.05 -4.87
C ALA A 20 -0.19 20.11 -5.35
N GLN A 21 -1.44 20.06 -4.87
CA GLN A 21 -2.47 21.05 -5.17
C GLN A 21 -2.35 22.32 -4.32
N HIS A 22 -1.70 22.24 -3.16
CA HIS A 22 -1.52 23.32 -2.19
C HIS A 22 -0.06 23.41 -1.73
N PRO A 23 0.87 23.78 -2.62
CA PRO A 23 2.31 23.74 -2.35
C PRO A 23 2.79 24.72 -1.27
N ASP A 24 1.96 25.66 -0.89
CA ASP A 24 2.26 26.66 0.15
C ASP A 24 1.85 26.20 1.57
N ASP A 25 1.28 24.99 1.71
CA ASP A 25 0.81 24.43 2.99
C ASP A 25 1.60 23.17 3.37
N ASP A 26 2.71 23.39 4.06
CA ASP A 26 3.60 22.31 4.54
C ASP A 26 2.91 21.34 5.50
N SER A 27 1.80 21.74 6.15
CA SER A 27 1.06 20.88 7.09
C SER A 27 0.35 19.72 6.41
N LEU A 28 0.07 19.84 5.11
CA LEU A 28 -0.57 18.78 4.33
C LEU A 28 0.35 17.59 4.12
N ASP A 29 1.66 17.79 3.95
CA ASP A 29 2.63 16.70 3.81
C ASP A 29 2.72 15.87 5.09
N ASP A 30 2.77 16.54 6.24
CA ASP A 30 2.76 15.88 7.56
C ASP A 30 1.46 15.10 7.78
N MET A 31 0.31 15.68 7.43
CA MET A 31 -0.99 15.02 7.51
C MET A 31 -1.03 13.77 6.64
N VAL A 32 -0.61 13.86 5.38
CA VAL A 32 -0.60 12.71 4.46
C VAL A 32 0.36 11.63 4.95
N THR A 33 1.54 12.01 5.43
CA THR A 33 2.50 11.09 6.05
C THR A 33 1.86 10.33 7.22
N HIS A 34 1.12 11.04 8.10
CA HIS A 34 0.38 10.42 9.20
C HIS A 34 -0.69 9.45 8.71
N ILE A 35 -1.48 9.82 7.70
CA ILE A 35 -2.53 8.97 7.12
C ILE A 35 -1.93 7.64 6.60
N PHE A 36 -0.81 7.71 5.88
CA PHE A 36 -0.13 6.51 5.39
C PHE A 36 0.41 5.64 6.53
N TYR A 37 0.93 6.25 7.60
CA TYR A 37 1.34 5.52 8.80
C TYR A 37 0.18 4.78 9.45
N ILE A 38 -0.97 5.46 9.65
CA ILE A 38 -2.19 4.84 10.23
C ILE A 38 -2.72 3.71 9.33
N PHE A 39 -2.69 3.90 8.01
CA PHE A 39 -3.07 2.83 7.08
C PHE A 39 -2.15 1.60 7.24
N GLY A 40 -0.85 1.79 7.28
CA GLY A 40 0.11 0.70 7.50
C GLY A 40 -0.18 -0.07 8.78
N LYS A 41 -0.43 0.64 9.88
CA LYS A 41 -0.81 0.05 11.18
C LYS A 41 -2.12 -0.74 11.08
N THR A 42 -3.13 -0.20 10.40
CA THR A 42 -4.44 -0.86 10.21
C THR A 42 -4.30 -2.13 9.39
N LEU A 43 -3.53 -2.11 8.28
CA LEU A 43 -3.26 -3.29 7.47
C LEU A 43 -2.48 -4.35 8.27
N GLY A 44 -1.53 -3.93 9.07
CA GLY A 44 -0.77 -4.83 9.95
C GLY A 44 -1.66 -5.51 10.98
N GLN A 45 -2.57 -4.78 11.61
CA GLN A 45 -3.56 -5.35 12.54
C GLN A 45 -4.49 -6.34 11.83
N LEU A 46 -4.94 -6.04 10.62
CA LEU A 46 -5.73 -6.96 9.81
C LEU A 46 -5.00 -8.29 9.61
N HIS A 47 -3.72 -8.23 9.24
CA HIS A 47 -2.88 -9.41 9.03
C HIS A 47 -2.63 -10.19 10.33
N ASP A 48 -2.48 -9.50 11.47
CA ASP A 48 -2.36 -10.15 12.79
C ASP A 48 -3.60 -10.94 13.20
N TYR A 49 -4.78 -10.58 12.68
CA TYR A 49 -6.01 -11.35 12.82
C TYR A 49 -6.13 -12.51 11.82
N GLY A 50 -5.11 -12.73 10.98
CA GLY A 50 -5.13 -13.77 9.93
C GLY A 50 -6.08 -13.44 8.78
N LEU A 51 -6.35 -12.16 8.55
CA LEU A 51 -7.17 -11.67 7.46
C LEU A 51 -6.28 -11.07 6.37
N SER A 52 -6.71 -11.15 5.12
CA SER A 52 -6.17 -10.37 3.99
C SER A 52 -7.31 -9.66 3.29
N HIS A 53 -7.03 -8.47 2.79
CA HIS A 53 -8.00 -7.68 2.02
C HIS A 53 -8.18 -8.26 0.60
N GLY A 54 -7.10 -8.75 0.01
CA GLY A 54 -7.06 -9.35 -1.32
C GLY A 54 -6.78 -8.38 -2.45
N ARG A 55 -7.07 -7.08 -2.29
CA ARG A 55 -6.74 -6.02 -3.26
C ARG A 55 -6.79 -4.62 -2.65
N PRO A 56 -5.94 -4.26 -1.68
CA PRO A 56 -5.96 -2.95 -1.04
C PRO A 56 -5.30 -1.88 -1.95
N ALA A 57 -6.03 -1.40 -2.95
CA ALA A 57 -5.55 -0.28 -3.76
C ALA A 57 -5.86 1.06 -3.10
N MET A 58 -5.09 2.12 -3.42
CA MET A 58 -5.24 3.44 -2.80
C MET A 58 -6.66 4.02 -2.87
N ARG A 59 -7.40 3.71 -3.94
CA ARG A 59 -8.80 4.14 -4.14
C ARG A 59 -9.81 3.40 -3.25
N ASP A 60 -9.42 2.22 -2.75
CA ASP A 60 -10.28 1.32 -1.96
C ASP A 60 -10.00 1.50 -0.45
N ILE A 61 -9.24 2.51 -0.09
CA ILE A 61 -8.86 2.86 1.29
C ILE A 61 -9.27 4.30 1.54
N THR A 62 -10.07 4.53 2.57
CA THR A 62 -10.52 5.86 2.95
C THR A 62 -10.03 6.25 4.34
N TYR A 63 -9.88 7.55 4.56
CA TYR A 63 -9.52 8.13 5.83
C TYR A 63 -10.55 9.18 6.24
N ASP A 64 -11.01 9.09 7.48
CA ASP A 64 -11.90 10.04 8.10
C ASP A 64 -11.10 10.92 9.08
N PRO A 65 -10.93 12.21 8.80
CA PRO A 65 -10.14 13.11 9.64
C PRO A 65 -10.80 13.43 10.99
N ASP A 66 -12.13 13.30 11.10
CA ASP A 66 -12.84 13.59 12.33
C ASP A 66 -12.61 12.50 13.40
N THR A 67 -12.38 11.28 12.96
CA THR A 67 -12.19 10.11 13.84
C THR A 67 -10.79 9.52 13.80
N ASP A 68 -9.90 10.06 12.95
CA ASP A 68 -8.54 9.52 12.68
C ASP A 68 -8.57 8.03 12.29
N LYS A 69 -9.52 7.65 11.42
CA LYS A 69 -9.83 6.25 11.14
C LYS A 69 -9.67 5.90 9.68
N ILE A 70 -9.00 4.78 9.43
CA ILE A 70 -8.96 4.13 8.11
C ILE A 70 -10.12 3.16 7.97
N THR A 71 -10.76 3.19 6.80
CA THR A 71 -11.74 2.19 6.38
C THR A 71 -11.27 1.54 5.09
N LEU A 72 -11.27 0.21 5.07
CA LEU A 72 -10.95 -0.59 3.89
C LEU A 72 -12.26 -0.96 3.18
N LEU A 73 -12.35 -0.65 1.90
CA LEU A 73 -13.51 -0.89 1.04
C LEU A 73 -13.23 -2.05 0.08
N ASP A 74 -14.28 -2.56 -0.58
CA ASP A 74 -14.16 -3.56 -1.66
C ASP A 74 -13.57 -4.91 -1.21
N TRP A 75 -14.21 -5.52 -0.23
CA TRP A 75 -13.80 -6.79 0.39
C TRP A 75 -14.11 -8.05 -0.44
N GLU A 76 -14.50 -7.95 -1.70
CA GLU A 76 -14.90 -9.11 -2.51
C GLU A 76 -13.81 -10.17 -2.66
N ASN A 77 -12.53 -9.79 -2.56
CA ASN A 77 -11.36 -10.67 -2.60
C ASN A 77 -10.80 -10.98 -1.20
N GLY A 78 -11.42 -10.45 -0.15
CA GLY A 78 -10.97 -10.65 1.24
C GLY A 78 -11.02 -12.12 1.64
N ARG A 79 -10.00 -12.56 2.39
CA ARG A 79 -9.87 -13.95 2.82
C ARG A 79 -9.44 -14.03 4.28
N ARG A 80 -9.88 -15.11 4.92
CA ARG A 80 -9.40 -15.49 6.25
C ARG A 80 -8.43 -16.67 6.10
N TRP A 81 -7.14 -16.36 6.06
CA TRP A 81 -6.08 -17.34 6.00
C TRP A 81 -4.93 -16.90 6.91
N PRO A 82 -4.41 -17.77 7.78
CA PRO A 82 -3.26 -17.44 8.60
C PRO A 82 -1.94 -17.52 7.81
N GLU A 83 -2.00 -17.60 6.48
CA GLU A 83 -0.84 -17.76 5.63
C GLU A 83 -0.24 -16.40 5.22
N LEU A 84 1.08 -16.34 5.13
CA LEU A 84 1.82 -15.13 4.76
C LEU A 84 1.62 -14.72 3.29
N THR A 85 1.27 -15.68 2.41
CA THR A 85 1.15 -15.41 0.97
C THR A 85 0.05 -14.40 0.62
N PRO A 86 -1.20 -14.54 1.09
CA PRO A 86 -2.24 -13.52 0.84
C PRO A 86 -1.90 -12.17 1.43
N GLN A 87 -1.31 -12.12 2.63
CA GLN A 87 -0.86 -10.89 3.30
C GLN A 87 0.28 -10.21 2.51
N GLY A 88 1.20 -11.01 1.99
CA GLY A 88 2.27 -10.51 1.12
C GLY A 88 1.74 -9.91 -0.18
N TRP A 89 0.69 -10.50 -0.76
CA TRP A 89 0.03 -9.93 -1.92
C TRP A 89 -0.67 -8.61 -1.61
N ASP A 90 -1.28 -8.45 -0.44
CA ASP A 90 -1.86 -7.16 -0.04
C ASP A 90 -0.80 -6.06 -0.03
N LEU A 91 0.40 -6.33 0.53
CA LEU A 91 1.51 -5.39 0.50
C LEU A 91 1.95 -5.06 -0.93
N LEU A 92 2.15 -6.07 -1.78
CA LEU A 92 2.60 -5.87 -3.16
C LEU A 92 1.59 -5.09 -3.99
N ILE A 93 0.30 -5.40 -3.86
CA ILE A 93 -0.77 -4.72 -4.59
C ILE A 93 -0.86 -3.25 -4.15
N PHE A 94 -0.77 -2.99 -2.83
CA PHE A 94 -0.76 -1.62 -2.35
C PHE A 94 0.44 -0.84 -2.87
N VAL A 95 1.65 -1.36 -2.71
CA VAL A 95 2.89 -0.70 -3.17
C VAL A 95 2.86 -0.48 -4.68
N HIS A 96 2.38 -1.46 -5.46
CA HIS A 96 2.18 -1.30 -6.90
C HIS A 96 1.18 -0.20 -7.22
N SER A 97 0.01 -0.20 -6.56
CA SER A 97 -1.03 0.83 -6.73
C SER A 97 -0.51 2.23 -6.44
N TYR A 98 0.32 2.38 -5.40
CA TYR A 98 0.97 3.63 -5.04
C TYR A 98 1.96 4.10 -6.11
N LEU A 99 2.87 3.20 -6.53
CA LEU A 99 3.94 3.52 -7.49
C LEU A 99 3.45 3.66 -8.94
N ARG A 100 2.18 3.36 -9.17
CA ARG A 100 1.48 3.64 -10.42
C ARG A 100 1.04 5.10 -10.55
N GLU A 101 0.83 5.77 -9.41
CA GLU A 101 0.51 7.20 -9.39
C GLU A 101 1.77 8.02 -9.67
N ASP A 102 1.63 9.06 -10.50
CA ASP A 102 2.76 9.89 -10.89
C ASP A 102 3.15 10.85 -9.74
N ASN A 103 4.47 10.98 -9.55
CA ASN A 103 5.09 12.01 -8.70
C ASN A 103 4.75 11.98 -7.20
N LEU A 104 4.28 10.86 -6.66
CA LEU A 104 4.09 10.75 -5.22
C LEU A 104 5.42 10.56 -4.46
N PRO A 105 5.62 11.26 -3.32
CA PRO A 105 6.83 11.16 -2.52
C PRO A 105 7.02 9.75 -1.93
N ILE A 106 8.17 9.13 -2.14
CA ILE A 106 8.48 7.79 -1.60
C ILE A 106 8.40 7.73 -0.06
N SER A 107 8.49 8.88 0.61
CA SER A 107 8.34 9.03 2.07
C SER A 107 7.03 8.46 2.59
N TYR A 108 5.93 8.60 1.84
CA TYR A 108 4.63 8.06 2.25
C TYR A 108 4.62 6.52 2.29
N LEU A 109 5.30 5.87 1.34
CA LEU A 109 5.47 4.40 1.42
C LEU A 109 6.32 3.99 2.63
N TYR A 110 7.37 4.75 2.96
CA TYR A 110 8.14 4.48 4.16
C TYR A 110 7.32 4.69 5.43
N ALA A 111 6.47 5.74 5.48
CA ALA A 111 5.55 5.95 6.60
C ALA A 111 4.56 4.78 6.75
N MET A 112 3.99 4.31 5.64
CA MET A 112 3.11 3.14 5.62
C MET A 112 3.85 1.88 6.12
N MET A 113 5.04 1.59 5.63
CA MET A 113 5.82 0.44 6.06
C MET A 113 6.24 0.54 7.54
N ASN A 114 6.52 1.74 8.03
CA ASN A 114 6.79 1.98 9.44
C ASN A 114 5.56 1.67 10.32
N GLY A 115 4.37 2.13 9.93
CA GLY A 115 3.12 1.76 10.59
C GLY A 115 2.89 0.24 10.58
N TYR A 116 3.08 -0.39 9.42
CA TYR A 116 2.93 -1.84 9.23
C TYR A 116 3.90 -2.65 10.11
N SER A 117 5.12 -2.16 10.33
CA SER A 117 6.14 -2.84 11.13
C SER A 117 5.74 -3.07 12.60
N SER A 118 4.70 -2.37 13.08
CA SER A 118 4.15 -2.59 14.42
C SER A 118 3.39 -3.91 14.58
N ALA A 119 3.03 -4.58 13.49
CA ALA A 119 2.33 -5.86 13.52
C ALA A 119 3.28 -7.03 13.81
N ARG A 120 2.78 -8.04 14.50
CA ARG A 120 3.53 -9.27 14.85
C ARG A 120 3.99 -10.04 13.62
N THR A 121 3.15 -10.07 12.57
CA THR A 121 3.42 -10.79 11.33
C THR A 121 4.24 -9.98 10.33
N ALA A 122 4.49 -8.71 10.58
CA ALA A 122 5.08 -7.77 9.60
C ALA A 122 6.43 -8.25 9.05
N ARG A 123 7.35 -8.62 9.94
CA ARG A 123 8.70 -9.09 9.55
C ARG A 123 8.62 -10.31 8.65
N ASP A 124 7.86 -11.31 9.08
CA ASP A 124 7.76 -12.59 8.36
C ASP A 124 7.06 -12.41 7.01
N THR A 125 6.02 -11.56 6.96
CA THR A 125 5.33 -11.20 5.72
C THR A 125 6.28 -10.51 4.73
N VAL A 126 7.07 -9.53 5.18
CA VAL A 126 8.03 -8.83 4.30
C VAL A 126 9.13 -9.77 3.83
N LEU A 127 9.66 -10.65 4.68
CA LEU A 127 10.64 -11.67 4.28
C LEU A 127 10.07 -12.63 3.25
N HIS A 128 8.83 -13.08 3.44
CA HIS A 128 8.13 -13.94 2.50
C HIS A 128 7.91 -13.26 1.13
N VAL A 129 7.51 -11.97 1.13
CA VAL A 129 7.41 -11.18 -0.11
C VAL A 129 8.75 -11.13 -0.84
N LYS A 130 9.85 -10.84 -0.13
CA LYS A 130 11.19 -10.82 -0.73
C LYS A 130 11.58 -12.16 -1.34
N GLU A 131 11.21 -13.26 -0.70
CA GLU A 131 11.46 -14.60 -1.22
C GLU A 131 10.68 -14.85 -2.53
N ILE A 132 9.38 -14.49 -2.56
CA ILE A 132 8.56 -14.57 -3.78
C ILE A 132 9.18 -13.74 -4.91
N LEU A 133 9.54 -12.49 -4.62
CA LEU A 133 10.11 -11.60 -5.62
C LEU A 133 11.45 -12.12 -6.19
N ARG A 134 12.33 -12.67 -5.36
CA ARG A 134 13.59 -13.28 -5.80
C ARG A 134 13.35 -14.50 -6.69
N LYS A 135 12.36 -15.33 -6.39
CA LYS A 135 11.98 -16.47 -7.26
C LYS A 135 11.52 -16.04 -8.65
N HIS A 136 10.98 -14.82 -8.77
CA HIS A 136 10.49 -14.25 -10.01
C HIS A 136 11.41 -13.18 -10.62
N GLU A 137 12.68 -13.11 -10.19
CA GLU A 137 13.65 -12.11 -10.67
C GLU A 137 13.74 -12.03 -12.19
N CYS A 138 13.72 -13.17 -12.88
CA CYS A 138 13.75 -13.20 -14.35
C CYS A 138 12.59 -12.45 -14.99
N LEU A 139 11.38 -12.53 -14.41
CA LEU A 139 10.22 -11.79 -14.88
C LEU A 139 10.44 -10.29 -14.75
N PHE A 140 10.97 -9.82 -13.62
CA PHE A 140 11.24 -8.39 -13.41
C PHE A 140 12.38 -7.87 -14.28
N LYS A 141 13.41 -8.69 -14.57
CA LYS A 141 14.43 -8.36 -15.57
C LYS A 141 13.80 -8.17 -16.95
N PHE A 142 12.87 -9.05 -17.35
CA PHE A 142 12.12 -8.89 -18.60
C PHE A 142 11.26 -7.63 -18.59
N CYS A 143 10.53 -7.36 -17.50
CA CYS A 143 9.75 -6.13 -17.36
C CYS A 143 10.62 -4.87 -17.51
N ARG A 144 11.86 -4.86 -16.96
CA ARG A 144 12.79 -3.74 -17.15
C ARG A 144 13.17 -3.51 -18.61
N MET A 145 13.27 -4.57 -19.42
CA MET A 145 13.51 -4.44 -20.86
C MET A 145 12.33 -3.77 -21.59
N LEU A 146 11.12 -3.84 -21.03
CA LEU A 146 9.91 -3.20 -21.59
C LEU A 146 9.75 -1.73 -21.16
N ASN A 147 10.53 -1.24 -20.17
CA ASN A 147 10.43 0.15 -19.68
C ASN A 147 10.51 1.22 -20.78
N PRO A 148 11.33 1.07 -21.85
CA PRO A 148 11.37 2.06 -22.94
C PRO A 148 10.02 2.27 -23.66
N PHE A 149 9.09 1.33 -23.49
CA PHE A 149 7.74 1.43 -24.07
C PHE A 149 6.72 2.11 -23.15
N HIS A 150 7.14 2.55 -21.96
CA HIS A 150 6.33 3.29 -20.98
C HIS A 150 4.99 2.61 -20.61
N PHE A 151 5.01 1.30 -20.42
CA PHE A 151 3.86 0.60 -19.86
C PHE A 151 3.76 0.88 -18.35
N VAL A 152 2.81 1.72 -17.95
CA VAL A 152 2.64 2.22 -16.57
C VAL A 152 2.62 1.08 -15.54
N ASP A 153 1.85 0.02 -15.79
CA ASP A 153 1.75 -1.12 -14.85
C ASP A 153 3.08 -1.89 -14.75
N THR A 154 3.82 -2.02 -15.84
CA THR A 154 5.12 -2.71 -15.86
C THR A 154 6.18 -1.89 -15.12
N GLU A 155 6.18 -0.58 -15.30
CA GLU A 155 7.08 0.34 -14.62
C GLU A 155 6.80 0.35 -13.11
N ALA A 156 5.54 0.44 -12.71
CA ALA A 156 5.13 0.36 -11.31
C ALA A 156 5.51 -0.98 -10.67
N ALA A 157 5.38 -2.10 -11.40
CA ALA A 157 5.78 -3.42 -10.91
C ALA A 157 7.30 -3.51 -10.67
N VAL A 158 8.12 -2.94 -11.56
CA VAL A 158 9.58 -2.88 -11.36
C VAL A 158 9.95 -2.00 -10.17
N LYS A 159 9.33 -0.82 -10.04
CA LYS A 159 9.54 0.07 -8.89
C LYS A 159 9.13 -0.62 -7.58
N ALA A 160 8.01 -1.35 -7.57
CA ALA A 160 7.55 -2.11 -6.40
C ALA A 160 8.53 -3.23 -6.02
N TYR A 161 9.05 -3.95 -7.01
CA TYR A 161 10.08 -4.96 -6.82
C TYR A 161 11.32 -4.36 -6.14
N ASP A 162 11.85 -3.26 -6.70
CA ASP A 162 13.05 -2.60 -6.17
C ASP A 162 12.83 -2.06 -4.76
N PHE A 163 11.69 -1.40 -4.51
CA PHE A 163 11.32 -0.88 -3.20
C PHE A 163 11.26 -2.00 -2.15
N MET A 164 10.51 -3.07 -2.41
CA MET A 164 10.34 -4.17 -1.45
C MET A 164 11.65 -4.88 -1.14
N LEU A 165 12.53 -5.07 -2.12
CA LEU A 165 13.84 -5.68 -1.88
C LEU A 165 14.79 -4.78 -1.08
N ALA A 166 14.68 -3.46 -1.23
CA ALA A 166 15.51 -2.48 -0.52
C ALA A 166 15.09 -2.28 0.95
N LEU A 167 13.87 -2.63 1.34
CA LEU A 167 13.42 -2.50 2.74
C LEU A 167 14.37 -3.26 3.68
N LYS A 168 14.76 -2.61 4.77
CA LYS A 168 15.50 -3.30 5.85
C LYS A 168 14.52 -4.12 6.68
N THR A 169 14.87 -5.35 7.01
CA THR A 169 14.12 -6.24 7.90
C THR A 169 14.98 -6.48 9.14
N GLU A 170 15.11 -5.42 9.95
CA GLU A 170 15.76 -5.53 11.26
C GLU A 170 14.87 -6.29 12.25
#